data_d9f96594fb815b8db53969550e9f9f37
#
_entry.id   d9f96594fb815b8db53969550e9f9f37
#
_cell.length_a   1.000
_cell.length_b   1.000
_cell.length_c   1.000
_cell.angle_alpha   90.00
_cell.angle_beta   90.00
_cell.angle_gamma   90.00
#
_symmetry.space_group_name_H-M   'P 1'
#
loop_
_entity.id
_entity.type
_entity.pdbx_description
1 polymer ?
#
loop_
_entity_poly.entity_id
_entity_poly.type
_entity_poly.pdbx_seq_one_letter_code
_entity_poly.pdbx_strand_id
1 'polypeptide(L)'
;MKKFVRGIRKFIQLLRSFGRALHNPRTCILFVIVIALSCVSVFLYVTRPTQLDKLGISYLELLDRSVVQENVSEKFKNAYEANDYLIYGENMMFYANEYDGNVDPMQGMNVLLRNVETEEEISYTFSGGVDSGIGLASLSQGLYEVYVYDNYVKKRLYFQDEEESLNFSTMRRNEMVKNVQVHASKDYLKDFGVNMDKNYVFISVVDNIPMVRTIDVLIDPGGNVYNEADNSIDYGVGNDLINEASASLELAEMLKEKLEAKGLRVELTRDAESTPSYYGKSGRAGIGYEKQAKVFISLGMLVDETQTRPIMMISPYTSGLLANEVSYTLLQNGIELPDISAQENLNLGILYDSLRVDEEGNSTKFELYPQLRETGGKATFAGQAESSKSNQAYADYYGMNSIYFQFDNLASTDSINYYLENKETIATSIADAITNYYEIEGETDETTTE
;
A
#
# COMPACT_ATOMS: atom_id res chain seq x y z
N MET A 1 43.55 -9.14 22.23
CA MET A 1 43.67 -8.55 23.59
C MET A 1 44.21 -7.12 23.59
N LYS A 2 45.39 -6.79 23.01
CA LYS A 2 45.96 -5.43 23.03
C LYS A 2 45.08 -4.32 22.43
N LYS A 3 44.32 -4.59 21.35
CA LYS A 3 43.39 -3.60 20.73
C LYS A 3 42.15 -3.30 21.62
N PHE A 4 41.64 -4.33 22.30
CA PHE A 4 40.51 -4.19 23.21
C PHE A 4 40.87 -3.36 24.47
N VAL A 5 42.00 -3.65 25.07
CA VAL A 5 42.52 -2.87 26.22
C VAL A 5 42.78 -1.41 25.85
N ARG A 6 43.25 -1.16 24.62
CA ARG A 6 43.46 0.21 24.11
C ARG A 6 42.13 0.95 23.90
N GLY A 7 41.05 0.22 23.47
CA GLY A 7 39.67 0.76 23.35
C GLY A 7 39.13 1.17 24.72
N ILE A 8 39.25 0.30 25.72
CA ILE A 8 38.75 0.58 27.08
C ILE A 8 39.53 1.78 27.70
N ARG A 9 40.82 1.88 27.52
CA ARG A 9 41.58 3.04 28.01
C ARG A 9 41.15 4.35 27.35
N LYS A 10 40.88 4.35 26.04
CA LYS A 10 40.35 5.52 25.34
C LYS A 10 38.96 5.90 25.86
N PHE A 11 38.07 4.92 26.06
CA PHE A 11 36.73 5.15 26.61
C PHE A 11 36.80 5.71 28.03
N ILE A 12 37.66 5.17 28.91
CA ILE A 12 37.84 5.71 30.26
C ILE A 12 38.42 7.15 30.24
N GLN A 13 39.35 7.41 29.30
CA GLN A 13 39.86 8.78 29.14
C GLN A 13 38.81 9.75 28.67
N LEU A 14 37.91 9.30 27.77
CA LEU A 14 36.77 10.08 27.26
C LEU A 14 35.78 10.36 28.40
N LEU A 15 35.42 9.37 29.22
CA LEU A 15 34.58 9.53 30.38
C LEU A 15 35.20 10.52 31.44
N ARG A 16 36.51 10.44 31.66
CA ARG A 16 37.20 11.38 32.56
C ARG A 16 37.31 12.80 31.99
N SER A 17 37.45 12.95 30.68
CA SER A 17 37.44 14.27 30.04
C SER A 17 36.00 14.87 30.08
N PHE A 18 34.97 14.04 29.90
CA PHE A 18 33.59 14.41 30.01
C PHE A 18 33.20 14.82 31.43
N GLY A 19 33.64 14.04 32.43
CA GLY A 19 33.43 14.39 33.83
C GLY A 19 34.11 15.73 34.23
N ARG A 20 35.30 16.04 33.69
CA ARG A 20 35.96 17.34 33.88
C ARG A 20 35.24 18.49 33.15
N ALA A 21 34.67 18.23 31.97
CA ALA A 21 33.90 19.24 31.26
C ALA A 21 32.60 19.60 32.00
N LEU A 22 31.96 18.63 32.67
CA LEU A 22 30.76 18.86 33.49
C LEU A 22 31.03 19.69 34.76
N HIS A 23 32.28 19.81 35.20
CA HIS A 23 32.64 20.72 36.31
C HIS A 23 32.63 22.20 35.90
N ASN A 24 32.63 22.49 34.61
CA ASN A 24 32.42 23.85 34.14
C ASN A 24 30.91 24.15 34.13
N PRO A 25 30.42 25.13 34.88
CA PRO A 25 28.98 25.41 35.02
C PRO A 25 28.32 25.68 33.66
N ARG A 26 29.01 26.30 32.72
CA ARG A 26 28.48 26.55 31.37
C ARG A 26 28.26 25.26 30.60
N THR A 27 29.22 24.31 30.68
CA THR A 27 29.13 23.01 29.99
C THR A 27 28.06 22.12 30.65
N CYS A 28 27.94 22.17 31.96
CA CYS A 28 26.88 21.47 32.70
C CYS A 28 25.48 21.97 32.32
N ILE A 29 25.28 23.26 32.23
CA ILE A 29 24.01 23.87 31.81
C ILE A 29 23.68 23.44 30.37
N LEU A 30 24.66 23.48 29.45
CA LEU A 30 24.46 23.09 28.05
C LEU A 30 24.09 21.60 27.92
N PHE A 31 24.69 20.74 28.73
CA PHE A 31 24.39 19.31 28.75
C PHE A 31 22.98 19.04 29.30
N VAL A 32 22.55 19.72 30.33
CA VAL A 32 21.19 19.64 30.88
C VAL A 32 20.17 20.09 29.82
N ILE A 33 20.46 21.17 29.10
CA ILE A 33 19.59 21.67 28.03
C ILE A 33 19.47 20.64 26.92
N VAL A 34 20.59 20.01 26.50
CA VAL A 34 20.55 18.97 25.45
C VAL A 34 19.74 17.76 25.88
N ILE A 35 19.92 17.31 27.14
CA ILE A 35 19.09 16.20 27.68
C ILE A 35 17.61 16.61 27.74
N ALA A 36 17.30 17.79 28.24
CA ALA A 36 15.93 18.27 28.31
C ALA A 36 15.28 18.35 26.92
N LEU A 37 16.00 18.90 25.92
CA LEU A 37 15.52 18.95 24.54
C LEU A 37 15.34 17.56 23.93
N SER A 38 16.25 16.63 24.22
CA SER A 38 16.12 15.23 23.76
C SER A 38 14.91 14.55 24.39
N CYS A 39 14.69 14.73 25.70
CA CYS A 39 13.51 14.20 26.40
C CYS A 39 12.21 14.81 25.84
N VAL A 40 12.19 16.12 25.59
CA VAL A 40 11.03 16.79 24.96
C VAL A 40 10.79 16.26 23.54
N SER A 41 11.85 16.04 22.75
CA SER A 41 11.72 15.50 21.40
C SER A 41 11.18 14.07 21.42
N VAL A 42 11.67 13.21 22.32
CA VAL A 42 11.15 11.84 22.50
C VAL A 42 9.70 11.89 22.98
N PHE A 43 9.39 12.74 23.96
CA PHE A 43 8.03 12.91 24.45
C PHE A 43 7.07 13.35 23.32
N LEU A 44 7.46 14.37 22.54
CA LEU A 44 6.66 14.84 21.40
C LEU A 44 6.53 13.79 20.30
N TYR A 45 7.53 12.92 20.12
CA TYR A 45 7.47 11.82 19.17
C TYR A 45 6.51 10.71 19.63
N VAL A 46 6.62 10.30 20.90
CA VAL A 46 5.77 9.24 21.50
C VAL A 46 4.33 9.72 21.70
N THR A 47 4.13 11.00 22.00
CA THR A 47 2.79 11.59 22.17
C THR A 47 2.25 12.21 20.89
N ARG A 48 2.84 11.92 19.73
CA ARG A 48 2.23 12.33 18.45
C ARG A 48 0.84 11.71 18.38
N PRO A 49 -0.23 12.53 18.37
CA PRO A 49 -1.56 11.98 18.17
C PRO A 49 -1.62 11.28 16.80
N THR A 50 -2.28 10.14 16.73
CA THR A 50 -2.65 9.51 15.47
C THR A 50 -3.48 10.48 14.64
N GLN A 51 -3.71 10.21 13.36
CA GLN A 51 -4.54 11.11 12.56
C GLN A 51 -5.99 11.16 13.08
N LEU A 52 -6.52 10.04 13.57
CA LEU A 52 -7.82 10.00 14.23
C LEU A 52 -7.82 10.82 15.50
N ASP A 53 -6.80 10.69 16.36
CA ASP A 53 -6.65 11.53 17.55
C ASP A 53 -6.53 13.02 17.22
N LYS A 54 -5.88 13.37 16.11
CA LYS A 54 -5.80 14.76 15.62
C LYS A 54 -7.15 15.31 15.18
N LEU A 55 -8.02 14.44 14.68
CA LEU A 55 -9.39 14.79 14.31
C LEU A 55 -10.33 14.77 15.50
N GLY A 56 -9.89 14.24 16.65
CA GLY A 56 -10.72 14.10 17.86
C GLY A 56 -11.88 13.11 17.68
N ILE A 57 -11.79 12.22 16.71
CA ILE A 57 -12.83 11.23 16.43
C ILE A 57 -12.32 9.84 16.82
N SER A 58 -12.82 9.32 17.93
CA SER A 58 -12.80 7.88 18.20
C SER A 58 -14.05 7.27 17.57
N TYR A 59 -13.91 6.15 16.84
CA TYR A 59 -15.08 5.48 16.28
C TYR A 59 -16.11 5.12 17.36
N LEU A 60 -15.65 4.70 18.54
CA LEU A 60 -16.50 4.36 19.66
C LEU A 60 -17.39 5.54 20.13
N GLU A 61 -16.95 6.79 19.92
CA GLU A 61 -17.74 7.98 20.26
C GLU A 61 -18.94 8.19 19.29
N LEU A 62 -18.90 7.57 18.13
CA LEU A 62 -19.96 7.66 17.13
C LEU A 62 -21.08 6.63 17.35
N LEU A 63 -20.85 5.61 18.19
CA LEU A 63 -21.79 4.51 18.42
C LEU A 63 -22.89 4.85 19.42
N ASP A 64 -24.12 4.50 19.10
CA ASP A 64 -25.21 4.49 20.10
C ASP A 64 -25.06 3.30 21.05
N ARG A 65 -24.85 3.61 22.32
CA ARG A 65 -24.65 2.61 23.37
C ARG A 65 -25.80 1.61 23.46
N SER A 66 -27.03 2.05 23.30
CA SER A 66 -28.21 1.18 23.42
C SER A 66 -28.26 0.18 22.28
N VAL A 67 -27.93 0.61 21.07
CA VAL A 67 -27.87 -0.23 19.86
C VAL A 67 -26.77 -1.29 19.99
N VAL A 68 -25.60 -0.90 20.47
CA VAL A 68 -24.48 -1.85 20.69
C VAL A 68 -24.87 -2.89 21.73
N GLN A 69 -25.51 -2.50 22.84
CA GLN A 69 -25.96 -3.44 23.87
C GLN A 69 -27.05 -4.41 23.38
N GLU A 70 -27.90 -3.96 22.47
CA GLU A 70 -28.97 -4.79 21.92
C GLU A 70 -28.46 -5.75 20.86
N ASN A 71 -27.59 -5.27 19.97
CA ASN A 71 -27.23 -5.98 18.74
C ASN A 71 -25.97 -6.84 18.86
N VAL A 72 -25.06 -6.54 19.81
CA VAL A 72 -23.83 -7.32 19.99
C VAL A 72 -24.01 -8.43 21.01
N SER A 73 -23.80 -9.66 20.58
CA SER A 73 -23.86 -10.82 21.48
C SER A 73 -22.56 -10.99 22.25
N GLU A 74 -22.64 -11.08 23.58
CA GLU A 74 -21.49 -11.38 24.45
C GLU A 74 -20.91 -12.79 24.21
N LYS A 75 -21.78 -13.73 23.81
CA LYS A 75 -21.43 -15.14 23.54
C LYS A 75 -22.07 -15.58 22.26
N PHE A 76 -21.29 -16.18 21.41
CA PHE A 76 -21.80 -16.79 20.20
C PHE A 76 -21.51 -18.29 20.21
N LYS A 77 -22.58 -19.11 20.07
CA LYS A 77 -22.49 -20.56 20.23
C LYS A 77 -21.48 -21.21 19.28
N ASN A 78 -21.40 -20.70 18.05
CA ASN A 78 -20.52 -21.21 17.02
C ASN A 78 -19.44 -20.17 16.73
N ALA A 79 -18.21 -20.40 17.17
CA ALA A 79 -17.08 -19.54 16.93
C ALA A 79 -16.06 -20.23 16.02
N TYR A 80 -15.39 -19.46 15.19
CA TYR A 80 -14.31 -19.88 14.29
C TYR A 80 -13.03 -19.12 14.67
N GLU A 81 -11.95 -19.85 14.86
CA GLU A 81 -10.66 -19.28 15.19
C GLU A 81 -9.91 -18.94 13.89
N ALA A 82 -9.51 -17.70 13.75
CA ALA A 82 -8.51 -17.28 12.78
C ALA A 82 -7.25 -16.86 13.54
N ASN A 83 -6.10 -16.99 12.92
CA ASN A 83 -4.83 -16.70 13.56
C ASN A 83 -4.18 -15.44 13.04
N ASP A 84 -4.60 -14.96 11.87
CA ASP A 84 -3.99 -13.77 11.28
C ASP A 84 -4.90 -13.10 10.25
N TYR A 85 -4.54 -11.90 9.85
CA TYR A 85 -5.19 -11.16 8.76
C TYR A 85 -4.18 -10.28 8.04
N LEU A 86 -4.58 -9.82 6.87
CA LEU A 86 -3.76 -9.03 5.99
C LEU A 86 -4.62 -8.01 5.27
N ILE A 87 -4.12 -6.78 5.17
CA ILE A 87 -4.72 -5.74 4.34
C ILE A 87 -3.75 -5.42 3.22
N TYR A 88 -4.18 -5.69 1.98
CA TYR A 88 -3.46 -5.33 0.77
C TYR A 88 -4.26 -4.34 -0.05
N GLY A 89 -3.66 -3.19 -0.34
CA GLY A 89 -4.38 -2.16 -1.04
C GLY A 89 -5.70 -1.83 -0.33
N GLU A 90 -6.81 -2.12 -0.99
CA GLU A 90 -8.15 -1.93 -0.43
C GLU A 90 -8.86 -3.24 -0.08
N ASN A 91 -8.13 -4.36 -0.08
CA ASN A 91 -8.67 -5.67 0.23
C ASN A 91 -8.14 -6.22 1.56
N MET A 92 -9.02 -6.84 2.32
CA MET A 92 -8.67 -7.50 3.58
C MET A 92 -8.96 -9.00 3.47
N MET A 93 -8.02 -9.80 3.98
CA MET A 93 -8.13 -11.26 4.01
C MET A 93 -7.82 -11.80 5.41
N PHE A 94 -8.49 -12.90 5.78
CA PHE A 94 -8.21 -13.62 7.02
C PHE A 94 -7.51 -14.95 6.73
N TYR A 95 -6.70 -15.38 7.67
CA TYR A 95 -5.93 -16.62 7.61
C TYR A 95 -6.29 -17.52 8.79
N ALA A 96 -6.57 -18.78 8.51
CA ALA A 96 -6.84 -19.77 9.56
C ALA A 96 -5.57 -20.15 10.35
N ASN A 97 -4.40 -20.01 9.73
CA ASN A 97 -3.10 -20.24 10.33
C ASN A 97 -2.28 -18.95 10.33
N GLU A 98 -1.19 -18.92 11.11
CA GLU A 98 -0.24 -17.80 11.06
C GLU A 98 0.27 -17.60 9.63
N TYR A 99 0.34 -16.34 9.22
CA TYR A 99 0.83 -15.99 7.89
C TYR A 99 2.35 -16.14 7.83
N ASP A 100 2.83 -17.02 6.97
CA ASP A 100 4.26 -17.27 6.75
C ASP A 100 4.79 -16.79 5.38
N GLY A 101 3.93 -16.13 4.61
CA GLY A 101 4.23 -15.68 3.24
C GLY A 101 3.79 -16.66 2.16
N ASN A 102 3.39 -17.89 2.51
CA ASN A 102 2.99 -18.95 1.58
C ASN A 102 1.63 -19.54 1.93
N VAL A 103 0.97 -19.07 2.98
CA VAL A 103 -0.33 -19.60 3.41
C VAL A 103 -1.44 -18.95 2.59
N ASP A 104 -2.29 -19.78 2.01
CA ASP A 104 -3.50 -19.29 1.37
C ASP A 104 -4.43 -18.66 2.42
N PRO A 105 -5.09 -17.53 2.10
CA PRO A 105 -6.19 -17.04 2.90
C PRO A 105 -7.25 -18.15 3.02
N MET A 106 -8.25 -17.97 3.87
CA MET A 106 -9.34 -18.93 4.09
C MET A 106 -10.10 -19.21 2.78
N GLN A 107 -9.39 -19.81 1.82
CA GLN A 107 -9.81 -20.00 0.45
C GLN A 107 -11.10 -20.84 0.36
N GLY A 108 -12.03 -20.39 -0.45
CA GLY A 108 -13.34 -21.03 -0.63
C GLY A 108 -14.34 -20.74 0.49
N MET A 109 -13.96 -20.01 1.53
CA MET A 109 -14.87 -19.63 2.61
C MET A 109 -15.64 -18.36 2.28
N ASN A 110 -16.89 -18.33 2.68
CA ASN A 110 -17.70 -17.11 2.66
C ASN A 110 -17.54 -16.40 4.00
N VAL A 111 -17.12 -15.15 3.92
CA VAL A 111 -17.03 -14.21 5.04
C VAL A 111 -18.21 -13.25 4.98
N LEU A 112 -18.86 -13.06 6.11
CA LEU A 112 -20.02 -12.20 6.25
C LEU A 112 -19.68 -11.07 7.22
N LEU A 113 -19.88 -9.84 6.80
CA LEU A 113 -19.85 -8.67 7.66
C LEU A 113 -21.26 -8.27 8.01
N ARG A 114 -21.54 -8.10 9.31
CA ARG A 114 -22.84 -7.59 9.80
C ARG A 114 -22.60 -6.25 10.49
N ASN A 115 -23.21 -5.21 9.95
CA ASN A 115 -23.17 -3.89 10.58
C ASN A 115 -23.98 -3.92 11.89
N VAL A 116 -23.35 -3.49 12.99
CA VAL A 116 -23.98 -3.52 14.33
C VAL A 116 -25.16 -2.58 14.44
N GLU A 117 -25.10 -1.43 13.76
CA GLU A 117 -26.14 -0.39 13.87
C GLU A 117 -27.32 -0.64 12.94
N THR A 118 -27.06 -1.04 11.69
CA THR A 118 -28.11 -1.22 10.68
C THR A 118 -28.57 -2.66 10.54
N GLU A 119 -27.83 -3.61 11.10
CA GLU A 119 -28.00 -5.06 10.96
C GLU A 119 -27.84 -5.57 9.51
N GLU A 120 -27.41 -4.72 8.60
CA GLU A 120 -27.14 -5.09 7.21
C GLU A 120 -26.00 -6.11 7.13
N GLU A 121 -26.18 -7.13 6.30
CA GLU A 121 -25.21 -8.20 6.09
C GLU A 121 -24.62 -8.14 4.67
N ILE A 122 -23.29 -8.15 4.56
CA ILE A 122 -22.57 -8.15 3.29
C ILE A 122 -21.69 -9.40 3.23
N SER A 123 -21.82 -10.17 2.16
CA SER A 123 -21.07 -11.42 1.99
C SER A 123 -19.93 -11.25 1.00
N TYR A 124 -18.76 -11.82 1.34
CA TYR A 124 -17.59 -11.91 0.50
C TYR A 124 -17.14 -13.36 0.38
N THR A 125 -16.61 -13.73 -0.79
CA THR A 125 -16.02 -15.05 -1.01
C THR A 125 -14.51 -14.92 -1.16
N PHE A 126 -13.77 -15.69 -0.38
CA PHE A 126 -12.30 -15.73 -0.49
C PHE A 126 -11.91 -16.76 -1.54
N SER A 127 -11.77 -16.30 -2.78
CA SER A 127 -11.52 -17.17 -3.93
C SER A 127 -10.05 -17.44 -4.23
N GLY A 128 -9.14 -16.73 -3.54
CA GLY A 128 -7.70 -16.81 -3.80
C GLY A 128 -7.23 -15.99 -5.01
N GLY A 129 -8.12 -15.22 -5.64
CA GLY A 129 -7.77 -14.28 -6.72
C GLY A 129 -7.35 -12.90 -6.21
N VAL A 130 -6.94 -12.02 -7.13
CA VAL A 130 -6.46 -10.65 -6.82
C VAL A 130 -7.52 -9.82 -6.12
N ASP A 131 -8.78 -9.93 -6.53
CA ASP A 131 -9.90 -9.21 -5.92
C ASP A 131 -10.65 -10.06 -4.86
N SER A 132 -9.95 -11.06 -4.33
CA SER A 132 -10.45 -11.89 -3.25
C SER A 132 -10.37 -11.15 -1.93
N GLY A 133 -11.36 -11.37 -1.07
CA GLY A 133 -11.38 -10.78 0.26
C GLY A 133 -12.45 -9.70 0.43
N ILE A 134 -12.33 -8.93 1.50
CA ILE A 134 -13.25 -7.86 1.85
C ILE A 134 -12.80 -6.58 1.18
N GLY A 135 -13.61 -6.04 0.28
CA GLY A 135 -13.37 -4.74 -0.36
C GLY A 135 -13.65 -3.59 0.62
N LEU A 136 -12.61 -3.09 1.27
CA LEU A 136 -12.73 -2.05 2.32
C LEU A 136 -13.28 -0.73 1.79
N ALA A 137 -12.98 -0.38 0.55
CA ALA A 137 -13.47 0.85 -0.07
C ALA A 137 -15.00 0.91 -0.19
N SER A 138 -15.64 -0.24 -0.39
CA SER A 138 -17.09 -0.35 -0.53
C SER A 138 -17.86 -0.31 0.79
N LEU A 139 -17.19 -0.50 1.93
CA LEU A 139 -17.85 -0.52 3.23
C LEU A 139 -18.38 0.87 3.60
N SER A 140 -19.63 0.95 4.03
CA SER A 140 -20.20 2.14 4.65
C SER A 140 -19.61 2.38 6.03
N GLN A 141 -19.75 3.60 6.56
CA GLN A 141 -19.40 3.88 7.95
C GLN A 141 -20.16 2.94 8.88
N GLY A 142 -19.47 2.37 9.87
CA GLY A 142 -20.11 1.47 10.82
C GLY A 142 -19.14 0.62 11.61
N LEU A 143 -19.65 -0.09 12.59
CA LEU A 143 -18.98 -1.18 13.28
C LEU A 143 -19.52 -2.51 12.72
N TYR A 144 -18.63 -3.35 12.26
CA TYR A 144 -18.99 -4.63 11.64
C TYR A 144 -18.50 -5.80 12.51
N GLU A 145 -19.39 -6.71 12.81
CA GLU A 145 -19.07 -8.06 13.29
C GLU A 145 -18.65 -8.93 12.11
N VAL A 146 -17.69 -9.81 12.33
CA VAL A 146 -17.16 -10.70 11.29
C VAL A 146 -17.63 -12.14 11.54
N TYR A 147 -18.23 -12.73 10.53
CA TYR A 147 -18.67 -14.13 10.55
C TYR A 147 -18.09 -14.87 9.35
N VAL A 148 -17.98 -16.17 9.49
CA VAL A 148 -17.62 -17.10 8.42
C VAL A 148 -18.63 -18.23 8.33
N TYR A 149 -18.85 -18.74 7.11
CA TYR A 149 -19.60 -19.97 6.91
C TYR A 149 -18.62 -21.15 6.77
N ASP A 150 -18.56 -21.97 7.80
CA ASP A 150 -17.82 -23.21 7.80
C ASP A 150 -18.79 -24.39 7.84
N ASN A 151 -18.73 -25.25 6.80
CA ASN A 151 -19.67 -26.37 6.62
C ASN A 151 -21.16 -25.94 6.73
N TYR A 152 -21.51 -24.82 6.08
CA TYR A 152 -22.85 -24.21 6.09
C TYR A 152 -23.30 -23.70 7.46
N VAL A 153 -22.44 -23.70 8.47
CA VAL A 153 -22.74 -23.15 9.79
C VAL A 153 -22.15 -21.75 9.92
N LYS A 154 -23.00 -20.77 10.22
CA LYS A 154 -22.56 -19.40 10.53
C LYS A 154 -21.80 -19.41 11.86
N LYS A 155 -20.55 -19.00 11.84
CA LYS A 155 -19.64 -18.91 12.99
C LYS A 155 -19.11 -17.51 13.12
N ARG A 156 -19.02 -16.99 14.34
CA ARG A 156 -18.41 -15.68 14.59
C ARG A 156 -16.89 -15.82 14.63
N LEU A 157 -16.19 -14.96 13.91
CA LEU A 157 -14.74 -14.97 13.85
C LEU A 157 -14.14 -14.40 15.14
N TYR A 158 -13.08 -15.04 15.65
CA TYR A 158 -12.31 -14.55 16.79
C TYR A 158 -10.82 -14.84 16.62
N PHE A 159 -9.98 -14.06 17.29
CA PHE A 159 -8.55 -14.34 17.44
C PHE A 159 -8.25 -14.90 18.83
N GLN A 160 -7.20 -15.75 18.93
CA GLN A 160 -6.76 -16.27 20.21
C GLN A 160 -6.18 -15.14 21.07
N ASP A 161 -5.31 -14.34 20.50
CA ASP A 161 -4.70 -13.18 21.13
C ASP A 161 -5.50 -11.91 20.89
N GLU A 162 -5.27 -10.89 21.71
CA GLU A 162 -5.84 -9.57 21.50
C GLU A 162 -5.14 -8.87 20.34
N GLU A 163 -5.91 -8.21 19.51
CA GLU A 163 -5.42 -7.48 18.34
C GLU A 163 -6.10 -6.12 18.22
N GLU A 164 -5.30 -5.11 17.94
CA GLU A 164 -5.77 -3.79 17.58
C GLU A 164 -4.92 -3.28 16.43
N SER A 165 -5.48 -3.24 15.24
CA SER A 165 -4.75 -2.81 14.06
C SER A 165 -4.49 -1.32 14.05
N LEU A 166 -3.45 -0.95 13.33
CA LEU A 166 -3.26 0.43 12.92
C LEU A 166 -4.43 0.89 12.05
N ASN A 167 -4.69 2.21 12.06
CA ASN A 167 -5.63 2.80 11.13
C ASN A 167 -5.17 2.60 9.70
N PHE A 168 -6.00 1.98 8.90
CA PHE A 168 -5.80 1.87 7.46
C PHE A 168 -6.72 2.87 6.76
N SER A 169 -6.17 3.64 5.81
CA SER A 169 -6.94 4.60 5.03
C SER A 169 -7.11 4.14 3.61
N THR A 170 -8.35 3.98 3.17
CA THR A 170 -8.64 3.68 1.76
C THR A 170 -8.31 4.88 0.88
N MET A 171 -8.02 4.59 -0.37
CA MET A 171 -7.78 5.63 -1.36
C MET A 171 -9.12 6.18 -1.85
N ARG A 172 -9.36 7.46 -1.59
CA ARG A 172 -10.53 8.16 -2.13
C ARG A 172 -10.13 9.41 -2.87
N ARG A 173 -11.05 9.85 -3.74
CA ARG A 173 -11.13 11.18 -4.33
C ARG A 173 -10.95 12.27 -3.27
N ASN A 174 -10.91 13.48 -3.68
CA ASN A 174 -11.23 14.72 -2.96
C ASN A 174 -10.65 14.85 -1.54
N GLU A 175 -9.44 14.36 -1.28
CA GLU A 175 -8.76 14.53 0.01
C GLU A 175 -9.53 13.96 1.23
N MET A 176 -10.60 13.23 1.00
CA MET A 176 -11.34 12.52 2.04
C MET A 176 -10.98 11.05 1.99
N VAL A 177 -10.80 10.43 3.12
CA VAL A 177 -10.50 9.01 3.23
C VAL A 177 -11.48 8.33 4.17
N LYS A 178 -11.55 7.02 4.00
CA LYS A 178 -12.24 6.13 4.91
C LYS A 178 -11.18 5.44 5.75
N ASN A 179 -11.21 5.60 7.05
CA ASN A 179 -10.34 4.87 7.95
C ASN A 179 -10.98 3.57 8.40
N VAL A 180 -10.20 2.50 8.33
CA VAL A 180 -10.59 1.15 8.73
C VAL A 180 -9.65 0.68 9.83
N GLN A 181 -10.19 0.06 10.88
CA GLN A 181 -9.41 -0.60 11.92
C GLN A 181 -10.01 -1.97 12.21
N VAL A 182 -9.14 -2.91 12.56
CA VAL A 182 -9.52 -4.23 13.07
C VAL A 182 -9.31 -4.25 14.56
N HIS A 183 -10.30 -4.74 15.28
CA HIS A 183 -10.25 -4.90 16.73
C HIS A 183 -10.63 -6.33 17.09
N ALA A 184 -9.88 -6.93 17.98
CA ALA A 184 -10.19 -8.25 18.53
C ALA A 184 -9.78 -8.29 20.01
N SER A 185 -10.62 -7.76 20.87
CA SER A 185 -10.43 -7.80 22.32
C SER A 185 -11.75 -8.04 23.04
N LYS A 186 -11.72 -8.87 24.08
CA LYS A 186 -12.88 -9.09 24.97
C LYS A 186 -13.37 -7.81 25.60
N ASP A 187 -12.46 -6.88 25.81
CA ASP A 187 -12.74 -5.61 26.49
C ASP A 187 -13.09 -4.47 25.53
N TYR A 188 -13.07 -4.71 24.21
CA TYR A 188 -13.29 -3.66 23.20
C TYR A 188 -14.60 -2.85 23.40
N LEU A 189 -15.69 -3.53 23.73
CA LEU A 189 -16.99 -2.89 23.97
C LEU A 189 -17.39 -2.84 25.45
N LYS A 190 -16.43 -3.03 26.36
CA LYS A 190 -16.69 -3.06 27.82
C LYS A 190 -17.31 -1.75 28.34
N ASP A 191 -16.86 -0.62 27.85
CA ASP A 191 -17.41 0.68 28.26
C ASP A 191 -18.86 0.88 27.76
N PHE A 192 -19.26 0.10 26.77
CA PHE A 192 -20.64 0.01 26.33
C PHE A 192 -21.47 -0.97 27.14
N GLY A 193 -20.86 -1.70 28.09
CA GLY A 193 -21.52 -2.68 28.95
C GLY A 193 -21.64 -4.06 28.33
N VAL A 194 -20.91 -4.34 27.24
CA VAL A 194 -20.84 -5.64 26.60
C VAL A 194 -19.57 -6.35 27.04
N ASN A 195 -19.70 -7.56 27.64
CA ASN A 195 -18.58 -8.36 28.14
C ASN A 195 -18.50 -9.66 27.33
N MET A 196 -17.56 -9.71 26.39
CA MET A 196 -17.41 -10.84 25.48
C MET A 196 -16.58 -11.98 26.09
N ASP A 197 -16.89 -13.21 25.71
CA ASP A 197 -16.17 -14.41 26.20
C ASP A 197 -14.93 -14.72 25.35
N LYS A 198 -14.78 -14.12 24.17
CA LYS A 198 -13.65 -14.30 23.24
C LYS A 198 -13.25 -12.97 22.63
N ASN A 199 -12.05 -12.91 22.05
CA ASN A 199 -11.58 -11.77 21.26
C ASN A 199 -12.24 -11.81 19.88
N TYR A 200 -13.55 -11.53 19.83
CA TYR A 200 -14.28 -11.48 18.56
C TYR A 200 -13.77 -10.34 17.70
N VAL A 201 -13.66 -10.64 16.40
CA VAL A 201 -13.17 -9.66 15.42
C VAL A 201 -14.28 -8.67 15.06
N PHE A 202 -13.91 -7.40 15.12
CA PHE A 202 -14.70 -6.28 14.63
C PHE A 202 -13.88 -5.48 13.61
N ILE A 203 -14.58 -4.93 12.64
CA ILE A 203 -14.03 -3.95 11.71
C ILE A 203 -14.77 -2.64 11.92
N SER A 204 -14.07 -1.59 12.32
CA SER A 204 -14.62 -0.24 12.40
C SER A 204 -14.27 0.55 11.14
N VAL A 205 -15.25 1.26 10.60
CA VAL A 205 -15.12 2.08 9.41
C VAL A 205 -15.61 3.49 9.72
N VAL A 206 -14.74 4.47 9.60
CA VAL A 206 -15.08 5.90 9.71
C VAL A 206 -14.90 6.54 8.34
N ASP A 207 -15.95 7.11 7.81
CA ASP A 207 -15.97 7.72 6.48
C ASP A 207 -15.70 9.23 6.54
N ASN A 208 -15.39 9.81 5.38
CA ASN A 208 -15.24 11.25 5.19
C ASN A 208 -14.22 11.93 6.14
N ILE A 209 -13.12 11.26 6.42
CA ILE A 209 -12.04 11.84 7.22
C ILE A 209 -11.15 12.68 6.31
N PRO A 210 -10.96 13.98 6.59
CA PRO A 210 -10.03 14.81 5.84
C PRO A 210 -8.61 14.28 5.98
N MET A 211 -7.90 14.15 4.87
CA MET A 211 -6.54 13.67 4.85
C MET A 211 -5.62 14.68 4.17
N VAL A 212 -4.59 15.08 4.87
CA VAL A 212 -3.51 15.88 4.29
C VAL A 212 -2.52 14.91 3.64
N ARG A 213 -2.60 14.78 2.33
CA ARG A 213 -1.60 14.05 1.53
C ARG A 213 -0.63 15.04 0.91
N THR A 214 0.61 14.59 0.74
CA THR A 214 1.62 15.40 0.07
C THR A 214 1.45 15.30 -1.44
N ILE A 215 1.20 14.09 -1.95
CA ILE A 215 1.00 13.83 -3.39
C ILE A 215 -0.10 12.78 -3.61
N ASP A 216 -0.69 12.80 -4.80
CA ASP A 216 -1.70 11.82 -5.21
C ASP A 216 -1.08 10.70 -6.04
N VAL A 217 -0.20 11.04 -6.95
CA VAL A 217 0.46 10.10 -7.86
C VAL A 217 1.97 10.30 -7.82
N LEU A 218 2.71 9.22 -7.60
CA LEU A 218 4.14 9.16 -7.83
C LEU A 218 4.40 8.37 -9.10
N ILE A 219 5.09 9.00 -10.06
CA ILE A 219 5.49 8.34 -11.30
C ILE A 219 6.97 7.99 -11.20
N ASP A 220 7.30 6.76 -11.57
CA ASP A 220 8.63 6.19 -11.46
C ASP A 220 9.19 5.87 -12.84
N PRO A 221 9.93 6.80 -13.48
CA PRO A 221 10.58 6.54 -14.76
C PRO A 221 11.68 5.50 -14.63
N GLY A 222 11.67 4.46 -15.49
CA GLY A 222 12.69 3.41 -15.53
C GLY A 222 14.08 3.92 -15.92
N GLY A 223 15.11 3.14 -15.61
CA GLY A 223 16.52 3.50 -15.83
C GLY A 223 17.04 4.57 -14.88
N ASN A 224 18.34 4.81 -14.90
CA ASN A 224 19.04 5.72 -13.99
C ASN A 224 18.78 5.43 -12.51
N VAL A 225 18.85 4.18 -12.09
CA VAL A 225 18.61 3.74 -10.73
C VAL A 225 19.87 3.19 -10.12
N TYR A 226 20.17 3.59 -8.89
CA TYR A 226 21.32 3.08 -8.15
C TYR A 226 20.98 1.74 -7.49
N ASN A 227 21.76 0.72 -7.82
CA ASN A 227 21.64 -0.61 -7.23
C ASN A 227 22.68 -0.75 -6.12
N GLU A 228 22.21 -0.79 -4.87
CA GLU A 228 23.09 -0.93 -3.69
C GLU A 228 23.73 -2.31 -3.58
N ALA A 229 23.14 -3.34 -4.20
CA ALA A 229 23.63 -4.71 -4.08
C ALA A 229 24.97 -4.91 -4.77
N ASP A 230 25.18 -4.23 -5.89
CA ASP A 230 26.43 -4.31 -6.69
C ASP A 230 27.15 -2.96 -6.84
N ASN A 231 26.61 -1.91 -6.22
CA ASN A 231 27.15 -0.55 -6.24
C ASN A 231 27.28 0.00 -7.68
N SER A 232 26.29 -0.26 -8.52
CA SER A 232 26.23 0.18 -9.90
C SER A 232 25.02 1.08 -10.17
N ILE A 233 25.03 1.76 -11.32
CA ILE A 233 23.86 2.46 -11.84
C ILE A 233 23.27 1.59 -12.95
N ASP A 234 22.01 1.25 -12.80
CA ASP A 234 21.21 0.63 -13.83
C ASP A 234 20.64 1.73 -14.75
N TYR A 235 21.17 1.83 -15.95
CA TYR A 235 20.72 2.82 -16.95
C TYR A 235 19.47 2.36 -17.71
N GLY A 236 18.96 1.17 -17.40
CA GLY A 236 17.89 0.55 -18.17
C GLY A 236 18.36 -0.02 -19.50
N VAL A 237 17.42 -0.39 -20.34
CA VAL A 237 17.67 -0.96 -21.67
C VAL A 237 17.63 0.11 -22.76
N GLY A 238 18.31 -0.16 -23.90
CA GLY A 238 18.33 0.79 -25.00
C GLY A 238 19.01 0.23 -26.25
N ASN A 239 18.72 0.87 -27.39
CA ASN A 239 19.37 0.65 -28.68
C ASN A 239 19.58 1.99 -29.40
N ASP A 240 19.95 1.95 -30.68
CA ASP A 240 20.19 3.16 -31.47
C ASP A 240 18.91 3.99 -31.74
N LEU A 241 17.73 3.45 -31.53
CA LEU A 241 16.44 4.10 -31.81
C LEU A 241 15.82 4.70 -30.54
N ILE A 242 15.93 4.04 -29.41
CA ILE A 242 15.29 4.43 -28.15
C ILE A 242 16.09 3.97 -26.94
N ASN A 243 16.01 4.74 -25.87
CA ASN A 243 16.64 4.44 -24.57
C ASN A 243 15.60 4.55 -23.46
N GLU A 244 15.51 3.54 -22.61
CA GLU A 244 14.51 3.47 -21.54
C GLU A 244 14.55 4.68 -20.61
N ALA A 245 15.73 5.06 -20.12
CA ALA A 245 15.83 6.16 -19.17
C ALA A 245 15.31 7.48 -19.72
N SER A 246 15.49 7.75 -21.02
CA SER A 246 15.01 8.96 -21.67
C SER A 246 13.53 8.86 -22.02
N ALA A 247 13.10 7.74 -22.62
CA ALA A 247 11.73 7.54 -23.07
C ALA A 247 10.75 7.44 -21.89
N SER A 248 11.12 6.75 -20.81
CA SER A 248 10.30 6.67 -19.61
C SER A 248 10.15 8.02 -18.90
N LEU A 249 11.22 8.83 -18.89
CA LEU A 249 11.15 10.18 -18.32
C LEU A 249 10.26 11.10 -19.17
N GLU A 250 10.39 11.06 -20.50
CA GLU A 250 9.52 11.82 -21.41
C GLU A 250 8.03 11.44 -21.20
N LEU A 251 7.73 10.14 -21.12
CA LEU A 251 6.37 9.67 -20.87
C LEU A 251 5.86 10.07 -19.48
N ALA A 252 6.74 10.02 -18.46
CA ALA A 252 6.42 10.45 -17.12
C ALA A 252 6.11 11.94 -17.03
N GLU A 253 6.86 12.79 -17.73
CA GLU A 253 6.62 14.22 -17.76
C GLU A 253 5.29 14.56 -18.47
N MET A 254 4.98 13.89 -19.60
CA MET A 254 3.69 14.03 -20.26
C MET A 254 2.52 13.59 -19.37
N LEU A 255 2.67 12.45 -18.70
CA LEU A 255 1.65 11.92 -17.79
C LEU A 255 1.45 12.86 -16.60
N LYS A 256 2.53 13.39 -16.03
CA LYS A 256 2.48 14.37 -14.94
C LYS A 256 1.71 15.60 -15.34
N GLU A 257 2.04 16.21 -16.48
CA GLU A 257 1.35 17.41 -16.99
C GLU A 257 -0.17 17.18 -17.09
N LYS A 258 -0.58 16.03 -17.65
CA LYS A 258 -2.01 15.69 -17.81
C LYS A 258 -2.73 15.47 -16.48
N LEU A 259 -2.08 14.82 -15.53
CA LEU A 259 -2.64 14.58 -14.21
C LEU A 259 -2.72 15.89 -13.39
N GLU A 260 -1.70 16.74 -13.48
CA GLU A 260 -1.72 18.07 -12.83
C GLU A 260 -2.80 18.98 -13.42
N ALA A 261 -3.04 18.91 -14.74
CA ALA A 261 -4.15 19.62 -15.39
C ALA A 261 -5.54 19.17 -14.90
N LYS A 262 -5.63 17.96 -14.34
CA LYS A 262 -6.83 17.41 -13.69
C LYS A 262 -6.88 17.68 -12.17
N GLY A 263 -5.98 18.52 -11.65
CA GLY A 263 -5.95 18.94 -10.25
C GLY A 263 -5.26 17.94 -9.30
N LEU A 264 -4.58 16.90 -9.80
CA LEU A 264 -3.83 15.96 -8.99
C LEU A 264 -2.43 16.48 -8.66
N ARG A 265 -1.94 16.16 -7.48
CA ARG A 265 -0.56 16.45 -7.05
C ARG A 265 0.34 15.30 -7.48
N VAL A 266 1.28 15.58 -8.36
CA VAL A 266 2.10 14.56 -8.99
C VAL A 266 3.59 14.86 -8.81
N GLU A 267 4.34 13.85 -8.41
CA GLU A 267 5.81 13.92 -8.39
C GLU A 267 6.42 12.77 -9.21
N LEU A 268 7.66 12.93 -9.58
CA LEU A 268 8.49 11.89 -10.19
C LEU A 268 9.49 11.38 -9.17
N THR A 269 9.86 10.11 -9.24
CA THR A 269 10.94 9.55 -8.40
C THR A 269 12.30 10.09 -8.77
N ARG A 270 12.48 10.53 -10.02
CA ARG A 270 13.70 11.13 -10.53
C ARG A 270 13.41 12.17 -11.64
N ASP A 271 14.39 12.98 -11.86
CA ASP A 271 14.57 13.82 -13.05
C ASP A 271 15.68 13.24 -13.96
N ALA A 272 16.20 14.07 -14.88
CA ALA A 272 17.26 13.67 -15.80
C ALA A 272 18.63 13.46 -15.11
N GLU A 273 18.86 14.09 -13.97
CA GLU A 273 20.15 14.14 -13.28
C GLU A 273 20.20 13.25 -12.04
N SER A 274 19.05 12.98 -11.43
CA SER A 274 18.97 12.22 -10.18
C SER A 274 18.93 10.71 -10.43
N THR A 275 19.50 9.98 -9.46
CA THR A 275 19.63 8.52 -9.49
C THR A 275 19.14 7.95 -8.16
N PRO A 276 17.82 7.71 -8.01
CA PRO A 276 17.26 7.16 -6.78
C PRO A 276 17.74 5.72 -6.57
N SER A 277 17.81 5.30 -5.32
CA SER A 277 18.11 3.92 -4.96
C SER A 277 17.01 2.95 -5.39
N TYR A 278 17.41 1.67 -5.61
CA TYR A 278 16.44 0.60 -5.90
C TYR A 278 15.55 0.32 -4.70
N TYR A 279 16.11 0.33 -3.49
CA TYR A 279 15.47 -0.14 -2.27
C TYR A 279 15.56 0.86 -1.13
N GLY A 280 14.83 0.58 -0.05
CA GLY A 280 14.90 1.33 1.19
C GLY A 280 14.06 2.61 1.19
N LYS A 281 14.17 3.35 2.31
CA LYS A 281 13.35 4.56 2.53
C LYS A 281 13.62 5.69 1.53
N SER A 282 14.86 5.81 1.05
CA SER A 282 15.23 6.77 0.00
C SER A 282 15.16 6.18 -1.40
N GLY A 283 14.71 4.95 -1.52
CA GLY A 283 14.49 4.27 -2.79
C GLY A 283 13.19 4.70 -3.45
N ARG A 284 12.98 4.26 -4.68
CA ARG A 284 11.85 4.65 -5.53
C ARG A 284 10.49 4.48 -4.83
N ALA A 285 10.22 3.26 -4.31
CA ALA A 285 9.00 3.00 -3.56
C ALA A 285 8.97 3.73 -2.20
N GLY A 286 10.12 3.83 -1.52
CA GLY A 286 10.26 4.53 -0.24
C GLY A 286 9.87 6.01 -0.32
N ILE A 287 10.19 6.68 -1.42
CA ILE A 287 9.76 8.06 -1.71
C ILE A 287 8.23 8.15 -1.71
N GLY A 288 7.55 7.17 -2.33
CA GLY A 288 6.09 7.11 -2.35
C GLY A 288 5.48 7.00 -0.96
N TYR A 289 6.03 6.15 -0.11
CA TYR A 289 5.58 6.02 1.28
C TYR A 289 5.85 7.27 2.10
N GLU A 290 7.05 7.87 1.99
CA GLU A 290 7.37 9.12 2.68
C GLU A 290 6.42 10.25 2.29
N LYS A 291 6.05 10.31 1.03
CA LYS A 291 5.15 11.31 0.45
C LYS A 291 3.68 10.95 0.58
N GLN A 292 3.38 9.77 1.09
CA GLN A 292 2.01 9.26 1.23
C GLN A 292 1.24 9.28 -0.11
N ALA A 293 1.90 8.84 -1.18
CA ALA A 293 1.29 8.73 -2.50
C ALA A 293 0.15 7.70 -2.49
N LYS A 294 -0.91 7.96 -3.24
CA LYS A 294 -2.00 7.00 -3.44
C LYS A 294 -1.66 5.95 -4.49
N VAL A 295 -1.09 6.44 -5.59
CA VAL A 295 -0.74 5.64 -6.77
C VAL A 295 0.75 5.73 -7.01
N PHE A 296 1.33 4.60 -7.32
CA PHE A 296 2.69 4.46 -7.80
C PHE A 296 2.67 3.83 -9.20
N ILE A 297 3.12 4.58 -10.19
CA ILE A 297 3.21 4.07 -11.56
C ILE A 297 4.65 4.01 -11.99
N SER A 298 5.17 2.80 -12.14
CA SER A 298 6.48 2.58 -12.74
C SER A 298 6.35 2.44 -14.25
N LEU A 299 7.24 3.09 -14.99
CA LEU A 299 7.30 3.09 -16.44
C LEU A 299 8.58 2.43 -16.90
N GLY A 300 8.51 1.46 -17.80
CA GLY A 300 9.69 0.78 -18.29
C GLY A 300 9.51 0.15 -19.65
N MET A 301 10.55 -0.51 -20.13
CA MET A 301 10.60 -1.19 -21.41
C MET A 301 10.84 -2.68 -21.23
N LEU A 302 10.32 -3.46 -22.16
CA LEU A 302 10.57 -4.89 -22.27
C LEU A 302 11.77 -5.20 -23.19
N VAL A 303 12.31 -6.39 -23.03
CA VAL A 303 13.17 -7.03 -24.01
C VAL A 303 12.62 -8.45 -24.24
N ASP A 304 11.55 -8.54 -25.03
CA ASP A 304 10.87 -9.81 -25.32
C ASP A 304 10.44 -9.84 -26.80
N GLU A 305 10.90 -10.82 -27.55
CA GLU A 305 10.62 -10.93 -28.98
C GLU A 305 9.15 -11.23 -29.30
N THR A 306 8.37 -11.65 -28.31
CA THR A 306 6.97 -12.07 -28.50
C THR A 306 5.96 -10.95 -28.28
N GLN A 307 6.32 -9.90 -27.56
CA GLN A 307 5.42 -8.79 -27.22
C GLN A 307 5.69 -7.58 -28.11
N THR A 308 4.66 -7.07 -28.76
CA THR A 308 4.76 -5.90 -29.66
C THR A 308 3.82 -4.76 -29.26
N ARG A 309 3.15 -4.87 -28.15
CA ARG A 309 2.21 -3.89 -27.61
C ARG A 309 2.45 -3.68 -26.11
N PRO A 310 2.03 -2.55 -25.55
CA PRO A 310 2.20 -2.27 -24.12
C PRO A 310 1.54 -3.34 -23.24
N ILE A 311 2.15 -3.62 -22.11
CA ILE A 311 1.58 -4.49 -21.08
C ILE A 311 1.67 -3.84 -19.71
N MET A 312 0.81 -4.27 -18.82
CA MET A 312 0.85 -3.88 -17.40
C MET A 312 1.19 -5.09 -16.56
N MET A 313 2.07 -4.89 -15.61
CA MET A 313 2.34 -5.86 -14.57
C MET A 313 1.87 -5.34 -13.23
N ILE A 314 1.20 -6.19 -12.48
CA ILE A 314 0.72 -5.91 -11.13
C ILE A 314 1.17 -7.02 -10.19
N SER A 315 1.22 -6.73 -8.90
CA SER A 315 1.42 -7.75 -7.89
C SER A 315 0.19 -8.68 -7.82
N PRO A 316 0.36 -9.99 -7.67
CA PRO A 316 -0.76 -10.91 -7.47
C PRO A 316 -1.52 -10.65 -6.15
N TYR A 317 -1.03 -9.78 -5.31
CA TYR A 317 -1.64 -9.38 -4.04
C TYR A 317 -2.25 -7.98 -4.07
N THR A 318 -2.28 -7.33 -5.22
CA THR A 318 -2.89 -5.99 -5.38
C THR A 318 -4.27 -6.15 -6.01
N SER A 319 -5.20 -5.26 -5.68
CA SER A 319 -6.46 -5.17 -6.42
C SER A 319 -6.18 -4.85 -7.89
N GLY A 320 -6.81 -5.60 -8.79
CA GLY A 320 -6.72 -5.38 -10.23
C GLY A 320 -7.53 -4.19 -10.75
N LEU A 321 -8.30 -3.53 -9.90
CA LEU A 321 -9.28 -2.52 -10.33
C LEU A 321 -8.63 -1.33 -11.06
N LEU A 322 -7.52 -0.80 -10.53
CA LEU A 322 -6.81 0.30 -11.19
C LEU A 322 -6.22 -0.14 -12.55
N ALA A 323 -5.62 -1.32 -12.60
CA ALA A 323 -5.07 -1.85 -13.85
C ALA A 323 -6.18 -2.13 -14.88
N ASN A 324 -7.32 -2.64 -14.44
CA ASN A 324 -8.50 -2.84 -15.29
C ASN A 324 -8.99 -1.51 -15.88
N GLU A 325 -9.05 -0.44 -15.08
CA GLU A 325 -9.45 0.88 -15.57
C GLU A 325 -8.45 1.45 -16.58
N VAL A 326 -7.14 1.28 -16.32
CA VAL A 326 -6.09 1.70 -17.27
C VAL A 326 -6.19 0.91 -18.58
N SER A 327 -6.33 -0.42 -18.52
CA SER A 327 -6.51 -1.27 -19.72
C SER A 327 -7.76 -0.85 -20.50
N TYR A 328 -8.89 -0.70 -19.82
CA TYR A 328 -10.14 -0.30 -20.43
C TYR A 328 -10.01 1.05 -21.15
N THR A 329 -9.44 2.05 -20.50
CA THR A 329 -9.29 3.38 -21.07
C THR A 329 -8.31 3.42 -22.24
N LEU A 330 -7.21 2.67 -22.17
CA LEU A 330 -6.28 2.49 -23.30
C LEU A 330 -7.02 1.93 -24.52
N LEU A 331 -7.77 0.84 -24.35
CA LEU A 331 -8.55 0.21 -25.43
C LEU A 331 -9.61 1.16 -25.99
N GLN A 332 -10.32 1.90 -25.15
CA GLN A 332 -11.32 2.89 -25.59
C GLN A 332 -10.71 4.00 -26.44
N ASN A 333 -9.47 4.38 -26.15
CA ASN A 333 -8.74 5.40 -26.90
C ASN A 333 -7.93 4.85 -28.09
N GLY A 334 -8.18 3.60 -28.46
CA GLY A 334 -7.60 2.97 -29.65
C GLY A 334 -6.18 2.43 -29.49
N ILE A 335 -5.69 2.36 -28.23
CA ILE A 335 -4.40 1.68 -27.97
C ILE A 335 -4.62 0.18 -27.96
N GLU A 336 -3.89 -0.50 -28.82
CA GLU A 336 -3.92 -1.96 -28.89
C GLU A 336 -3.14 -2.56 -27.72
N LEU A 337 -3.75 -3.52 -27.03
CA LEU A 337 -3.12 -4.33 -26.00
C LEU A 337 -3.06 -5.78 -26.49
N PRO A 338 -2.07 -6.58 -26.04
CA PRO A 338 -2.00 -7.99 -26.42
C PRO A 338 -3.17 -8.78 -25.83
N ASP A 339 -3.63 -9.79 -26.56
CA ASP A 339 -4.71 -10.70 -26.14
C ASP A 339 -4.21 -11.69 -25.08
N ILE A 340 -3.74 -11.16 -23.96
CA ILE A 340 -3.26 -11.89 -22.80
C ILE A 340 -3.82 -11.27 -21.55
N SER A 341 -4.13 -12.10 -20.56
CA SER A 341 -4.57 -11.68 -19.23
C SER A 341 -4.15 -12.72 -18.20
N ALA A 342 -3.74 -12.27 -17.03
CA ALA A 342 -3.33 -13.17 -15.95
C ALA A 342 -4.50 -13.96 -15.35
N GLN A 343 -5.71 -13.42 -15.39
CA GLN A 343 -6.93 -14.05 -14.87
C GLN A 343 -8.17 -13.58 -15.65
N GLU A 344 -9.27 -14.35 -15.56
CA GLU A 344 -10.53 -14.06 -16.27
C GLU A 344 -11.18 -12.72 -15.88
N ASN A 345 -10.94 -12.23 -14.66
CA ASN A 345 -11.47 -10.95 -14.16
C ASN A 345 -10.55 -9.76 -14.47
N LEU A 346 -9.40 -10.00 -15.10
CA LEU A 346 -8.50 -8.94 -15.55
C LEU A 346 -8.68 -8.68 -17.03
N ASN A 347 -8.58 -7.42 -17.43
CA ASN A 347 -8.64 -6.99 -18.81
C ASN A 347 -7.37 -7.39 -19.59
N LEU A 348 -7.40 -7.18 -20.90
CA LEU A 348 -6.27 -7.46 -21.79
C LEU A 348 -5.01 -6.69 -21.40
N GLY A 349 -3.86 -7.28 -21.65
CA GLY A 349 -2.56 -6.66 -21.40
C GLY A 349 -2.14 -6.59 -19.93
N ILE A 350 -2.92 -7.18 -19.00
CA ILE A 350 -2.59 -7.21 -17.57
C ILE A 350 -2.02 -8.57 -17.20
N LEU A 351 -0.81 -8.57 -16.69
CA LEU A 351 -0.12 -9.75 -16.20
C LEU A 351 0.23 -9.61 -14.73
N TYR A 352 0.32 -10.74 -14.04
CA TYR A 352 1.03 -10.75 -12.77
C TYR A 352 2.53 -10.67 -13.02
N ASP A 353 3.22 -9.89 -12.23
CA ASP A 353 4.65 -10.03 -12.10
C ASP A 353 4.91 -11.39 -11.46
N SER A 354 5.35 -12.31 -12.30
CA SER A 354 5.11 -13.72 -12.07
C SER A 354 6.12 -14.36 -11.15
N LEU A 355 5.67 -15.34 -10.45
CA LEU A 355 6.37 -16.55 -10.06
C LEU A 355 7.37 -16.95 -11.16
N ARG A 356 8.66 -16.73 -10.93
CA ARG A 356 9.67 -17.44 -11.70
C ARG A 356 9.62 -18.90 -11.28
N VAL A 357 9.42 -19.72 -12.24
CA VAL A 357 9.48 -21.17 -12.09
C VAL A 357 10.93 -21.56 -12.38
N ASP A 358 11.56 -22.34 -11.49
CA ASP A 358 12.87 -22.90 -11.78
C ASP A 358 12.82 -23.94 -12.93
N GLU A 359 13.98 -24.42 -13.38
CA GLU A 359 14.05 -25.39 -14.47
C GLU A 359 13.31 -26.72 -14.15
N GLU A 360 13.05 -27.00 -12.87
CA GLU A 360 12.29 -28.16 -12.41
C GLU A 360 10.78 -27.90 -12.27
N GLY A 361 10.32 -26.68 -12.53
CA GLY A 361 8.91 -26.32 -12.47
C GLY A 361 8.41 -25.96 -11.07
N ASN A 362 9.30 -25.78 -10.08
CA ASN A 362 8.94 -25.31 -8.76
C ASN A 362 8.84 -23.80 -8.77
N SER A 363 7.82 -23.26 -8.15
CA SER A 363 7.73 -21.82 -7.94
C SER A 363 8.83 -21.37 -6.98
N THR A 364 9.83 -20.69 -7.52
CA THR A 364 10.81 -20.00 -6.69
C THR A 364 10.16 -18.73 -6.12
N LYS A 365 10.66 -18.30 -4.95
CA LYS A 365 10.19 -17.09 -4.25
C LYS A 365 10.04 -15.93 -5.24
N PHE A 366 8.95 -15.18 -5.06
CA PHE A 366 8.65 -13.96 -5.78
C PHE A 366 9.89 -13.06 -5.94
N GLU A 367 10.47 -13.07 -7.11
CA GLU A 367 11.32 -11.97 -7.55
C GLU A 367 10.44 -11.01 -8.37
N LEU A 368 9.51 -10.37 -7.69
CA LEU A 368 8.78 -9.26 -8.26
C LEU A 368 9.78 -8.16 -8.62
N TYR A 369 9.48 -7.44 -9.67
CA TYR A 369 10.17 -6.17 -9.88
C TYR A 369 10.19 -5.41 -8.56
N PRO A 370 11.34 -4.86 -8.12
CA PRO A 370 11.45 -4.26 -6.80
C PRO A 370 10.33 -3.28 -6.48
N GLN A 371 9.95 -2.46 -7.44
CA GLN A 371 8.88 -1.49 -7.29
C GLN A 371 7.52 -2.16 -7.04
N LEU A 372 7.19 -3.28 -7.67
CA LEU A 372 5.94 -4.01 -7.42
C LEU A 372 5.98 -4.79 -6.11
N ARG A 373 7.12 -5.38 -5.79
CA ARG A 373 7.31 -6.07 -4.52
C ARG A 373 7.11 -5.14 -3.33
N GLU A 374 7.61 -3.92 -3.44
CA GLU A 374 7.62 -2.96 -2.34
C GLU A 374 6.34 -2.15 -2.25
N THR A 375 5.68 -1.90 -3.37
CA THR A 375 4.43 -1.16 -3.42
C THR A 375 3.19 -2.03 -3.57
N GLY A 376 3.32 -3.25 -4.02
CA GLY A 376 2.30 -4.19 -4.49
C GLY A 376 1.12 -4.48 -3.59
N GLY A 377 0.45 -3.44 -3.12
CA GLY A 377 -0.67 -3.54 -2.22
C GLY A 377 -0.29 -3.76 -0.76
N LYS A 378 1.00 -3.74 -0.42
CA LYS A 378 1.47 -3.79 0.97
C LYS A 378 1.10 -2.50 1.69
N ALA A 379 -0.16 -2.36 2.00
CA ALA A 379 -0.65 -1.19 2.71
C ALA A 379 -0.42 -1.33 4.20
N THR A 380 -0.87 -2.43 4.75
CA THR A 380 -0.76 -2.71 6.19
C THR A 380 -0.73 -4.21 6.37
N PHE A 381 0.28 -4.68 7.06
CA PHE A 381 0.31 -6.03 7.59
C PHE A 381 -0.03 -5.97 9.06
N ALA A 382 -0.75 -6.96 9.53
CA ALA A 382 -1.18 -7.07 10.90
C ALA A 382 -0.99 -8.50 11.41
N GLY A 383 -1.10 -8.70 12.71
CA GLY A 383 -0.88 -9.97 13.33
C GLY A 383 0.55 -10.48 13.12
N GLN A 384 0.71 -11.77 12.89
CA GLN A 384 2.02 -12.39 12.67
C GLN A 384 2.74 -11.85 11.42
N ALA A 385 1.98 -11.46 10.41
CA ALA A 385 2.54 -10.87 9.19
C ALA A 385 3.26 -9.54 9.46
N GLU A 386 2.83 -8.77 10.47
CA GLU A 386 3.48 -7.53 10.90
C GLU A 386 4.91 -7.78 11.42
N SER A 387 5.16 -8.93 12.06
CA SER A 387 6.47 -9.28 12.61
C SER A 387 7.53 -9.60 11.55
N SER A 388 7.14 -9.84 10.30
CA SER A 388 8.06 -10.11 9.20
C SER A 388 8.91 -8.89 8.88
N LYS A 389 10.26 -9.05 8.82
CA LYS A 389 11.19 -7.95 8.51
C LYS A 389 10.91 -7.27 7.17
N SER A 390 10.48 -8.03 6.18
CA SER A 390 10.10 -7.50 4.86
C SER A 390 8.82 -6.69 4.91
N ASN A 391 7.92 -7.01 5.83
CA ASN A 391 6.65 -6.30 6.00
C ASN A 391 6.83 -5.03 6.81
N GLN A 392 7.60 -5.08 7.90
CA GLN A 392 7.87 -3.90 8.75
C GLN A 392 8.52 -2.73 8.00
N ALA A 393 9.29 -3.01 6.95
CA ALA A 393 9.94 -1.96 6.17
C ALA A 393 8.93 -1.07 5.41
N TYR A 394 7.76 -1.61 5.06
CA TYR A 394 6.78 -0.98 4.19
C TYR A 394 5.34 -1.01 4.77
N ALA A 395 5.18 -1.46 6.00
CA ALA A 395 3.93 -1.32 6.73
C ALA A 395 3.68 0.17 6.97
N ASP A 396 2.79 0.75 6.20
CA ASP A 396 2.37 2.13 6.38
C ASP A 396 0.84 2.19 6.43
N TYR A 397 0.31 3.20 7.12
CA TYR A 397 -1.12 3.47 7.23
C TYR A 397 -1.79 3.73 5.89
N TYR A 398 -1.00 3.98 4.85
CA TYR A 398 -1.45 4.40 3.53
C TYR A 398 -0.86 3.48 2.48
N GLY A 399 -1.66 2.56 1.99
CA GLY A 399 -1.27 1.75 0.85
C GLY A 399 -1.09 2.58 -0.42
N MET A 400 -0.25 2.09 -1.30
CA MET A 400 -0.13 2.60 -2.66
C MET A 400 -0.63 1.53 -3.63
N ASN A 401 -1.57 1.89 -4.52
CA ASN A 401 -1.85 1.06 -5.68
C ASN A 401 -0.72 1.21 -6.68
N SER A 402 -0.19 0.10 -7.17
CA SER A 402 0.95 0.13 -8.06
C SER A 402 0.71 -0.64 -9.36
N ILE A 403 1.19 -0.04 -10.45
CA ILE A 403 1.26 -0.66 -11.76
C ILE A 403 2.68 -0.48 -12.29
N TYR A 404 3.25 -1.51 -12.87
CA TYR A 404 4.40 -1.39 -13.73
C TYR A 404 3.92 -1.43 -15.18
N PHE A 405 3.92 -0.29 -15.83
CA PHE A 405 3.52 -0.13 -17.21
C PHE A 405 4.73 -0.24 -18.13
N GLN A 406 4.82 -1.33 -18.87
CA GLN A 406 5.84 -1.55 -19.87
C GLN A 406 5.33 -1.03 -21.21
N PHE A 407 5.73 0.21 -21.51
CA PHE A 407 5.15 0.97 -22.61
C PHE A 407 5.69 0.60 -23.99
N ASP A 408 6.83 -0.09 -24.06
CA ASP A 408 7.50 -0.45 -25.30
C ASP A 408 8.34 -1.72 -25.13
N ASN A 409 8.75 -2.30 -26.26
CA ASN A 409 9.58 -3.49 -26.32
C ASN A 409 10.77 -3.28 -27.25
N LEU A 410 11.97 -3.27 -26.67
CA LEU A 410 13.22 -3.01 -27.37
C LEU A 410 13.57 -4.05 -28.46
N ALA A 411 13.08 -5.28 -28.34
CA ALA A 411 13.33 -6.34 -29.30
C ALA A 411 12.51 -6.19 -30.60
N SER A 412 11.55 -5.26 -30.66
CA SER A 412 10.62 -5.08 -31.76
C SER A 412 10.61 -3.66 -32.30
N THR A 413 11.09 -3.46 -33.54
CA THR A 413 10.99 -2.16 -34.22
C THR A 413 9.51 -1.74 -34.43
N ASP A 414 8.60 -2.70 -34.60
CA ASP A 414 7.16 -2.40 -34.70
C ASP A 414 6.63 -1.84 -33.39
N SER A 415 7.04 -2.39 -32.26
CA SER A 415 6.70 -1.85 -30.93
C SER A 415 7.21 -0.43 -30.75
N ILE A 416 8.49 -0.20 -31.06
CA ILE A 416 9.11 1.14 -30.95
C ILE A 416 8.34 2.17 -31.76
N ASN A 417 8.05 1.87 -33.01
CA ASN A 417 7.27 2.77 -33.87
C ASN A 417 5.87 3.01 -33.32
N TYR A 418 5.20 1.94 -32.88
CA TYR A 418 3.88 2.02 -32.29
C TYR A 418 3.87 2.94 -31.04
N TYR A 419 4.84 2.77 -30.15
CA TYR A 419 4.98 3.66 -28.99
C TYR A 419 5.20 5.12 -29.40
N LEU A 420 6.16 5.37 -30.29
CA LEU A 420 6.49 6.74 -30.74
C LEU A 420 5.28 7.46 -31.36
N GLU A 421 4.43 6.73 -32.09
CA GLU A 421 3.20 7.25 -32.70
C GLU A 421 2.09 7.49 -31.68
N ASN A 422 2.04 6.72 -30.58
CA ASN A 422 0.91 6.68 -29.66
C ASN A 422 1.22 7.24 -28.25
N LYS A 423 2.44 7.63 -27.94
CA LYS A 423 2.86 7.99 -26.58
C LYS A 423 1.99 9.07 -25.92
N GLU A 424 1.53 10.05 -26.69
CA GLU A 424 0.64 11.11 -26.21
C GLU A 424 -0.75 10.56 -25.84
N THR A 425 -1.30 9.66 -26.66
CA THR A 425 -2.56 8.98 -26.39
C THR A 425 -2.44 8.05 -25.18
N ILE A 426 -1.32 7.35 -25.07
CA ILE A 426 -1.01 6.50 -23.90
C ILE A 426 -1.00 7.33 -22.61
N ALA A 427 -0.25 8.45 -22.60
CA ALA A 427 -0.20 9.32 -21.43
C ALA A 427 -1.59 9.89 -21.07
N THR A 428 -2.38 10.30 -22.06
CA THR A 428 -3.75 10.79 -21.85
C THR A 428 -4.64 9.69 -21.27
N SER A 429 -4.59 8.51 -21.84
CA SER A 429 -5.42 7.37 -21.39
C SER A 429 -5.11 6.95 -19.96
N ILE A 430 -3.83 6.91 -19.59
CA ILE A 430 -3.44 6.60 -18.20
C ILE A 430 -3.92 7.70 -17.25
N ALA A 431 -3.79 8.96 -17.63
CA ALA A 431 -4.27 10.08 -16.80
C ALA A 431 -5.79 10.04 -16.62
N ASP A 432 -6.55 9.78 -17.69
CA ASP A 432 -7.99 9.61 -17.64
C ASP A 432 -8.40 8.43 -16.74
N ALA A 433 -7.75 7.29 -16.91
CA ALA A 433 -8.00 6.09 -16.12
C ALA A 433 -7.79 6.33 -14.62
N ILE A 434 -6.68 6.97 -14.22
CA ILE A 434 -6.42 7.30 -12.82
C ILE A 434 -7.50 8.24 -12.29
N THR A 435 -7.89 9.22 -13.08
CA THR A 435 -8.94 10.18 -12.71
C THR A 435 -10.29 9.49 -12.52
N ASN A 436 -10.66 8.62 -13.46
CA ASN A 436 -11.89 7.84 -13.38
C ASN A 436 -11.87 6.89 -12.18
N TYR A 437 -10.77 6.19 -11.96
CA TYR A 437 -10.62 5.27 -10.83
C TYR A 437 -10.85 5.97 -9.48
N TYR A 438 -10.37 7.21 -9.34
CA TYR A 438 -10.65 8.01 -8.15
C TYR A 438 -11.94 8.82 -8.26
N GLU A 439 -12.70 8.65 -9.35
CA GLU A 439 -13.93 9.40 -9.61
C GLU A 439 -13.71 10.92 -9.46
N ILE A 440 -12.58 11.44 -9.85
CA ILE A 440 -12.34 12.89 -9.90
C ILE A 440 -13.14 13.43 -11.07
N GLU A 441 -14.19 14.16 -10.77
CA GLU A 441 -14.91 14.93 -11.78
C GLU A 441 -13.93 15.96 -12.34
N GLY A 442 -13.63 15.87 -13.63
CA GLY A 442 -12.92 16.93 -14.31
C GLY A 442 -13.71 18.23 -14.18
N GLU A 443 -13.02 19.37 -14.05
CA GLU A 443 -13.67 20.66 -14.24
C GLU A 443 -14.35 20.62 -15.60
N THR A 444 -15.68 20.48 -15.61
CA THR A 444 -16.45 20.72 -16.83
C THR A 444 -16.22 22.17 -17.17
N ASP A 445 -15.62 22.42 -18.32
CA ASP A 445 -15.56 23.74 -18.98
C ASP A 445 -17.00 24.28 -19.15
N GLU A 446 -17.55 24.81 -18.07
CA GLU A 446 -18.72 25.68 -18.13
C GLU A 446 -18.31 27.09 -18.56
N THR A 447 -17.69 27.21 -19.72
CA THR A 447 -17.52 28.49 -20.37
C THR A 447 -17.70 28.37 -21.88
N THR A 448 -18.93 28.02 -22.29
CA THR A 448 -19.43 28.45 -23.60
C THR A 448 -20.95 28.35 -23.61
N THR A 449 -21.63 29.37 -23.07
CA THR A 449 -22.88 29.89 -23.63
C THR A 449 -23.22 31.23 -22.98
N GLU A 450 -22.80 32.32 -23.60
CA GLU A 450 -23.58 33.52 -23.79
C GLU A 450 -23.24 34.15 -25.15
#